data_a30cf5bf88d994686f0818c1914af8c7
#
_entry.id   a30cf5bf88d994686f0818c1914af8c7
#
_cell.length_a   1.000
_cell.length_b   1.000
_cell.length_c   1.000
_cell.angle_alpha   90.00
_cell.angle_beta   90.00
_cell.angle_gamma   90.00
#
_symmetry.space_group_name_H-M   'P 1'
#
loop_
_entity.id
_entity.type
_entity.pdbx_description
1 polymer ?
#
loop_
_entity_poly.entity_id
_entity_poly.type
_entity_poly.pdbx_seq_one_letter_code
_entity_poly.pdbx_strand_id
1 'polypeptide(L)'
;QQANILAGNTNDNLLLLDVIPLSLGIETMGDIVERIIPRNSTLPVSMGQEFTTYKDGQTAMIIHVVQGERDLVRDCRSLAKFTLKGIPPLVAGAAKILVTFQVDADGLLSVSAKEQSTGIQSKIEVKPSYGLSDEKIKKMLEDSFNLANEDKESRVLSEAITEGLQLLEMIKNAIKEDSALLKDTELTLLKENLEELRKSIKASDRNLIEELTKQLNENSQSFA
;
A
#
# COMPACT_ATOMS: atom_id res chain seq x y z
N GLN A 1 33.29 -3.67 22.27
CA GLN A 1 32.99 -2.25 22.58
C GLN A 1 31.65 -2.13 23.34
N GLN A 2 30.57 -2.77 22.88
CA GLN A 2 29.24 -2.73 23.53
C GLN A 2 29.26 -3.20 24.99
N ALA A 3 29.98 -4.29 25.30
CA ALA A 3 30.11 -4.81 26.66
C ALA A 3 30.82 -3.84 27.62
N ASN A 4 31.78 -3.04 27.10
CA ASN A 4 32.49 -2.02 27.90
C ASN A 4 31.62 -0.79 28.21
N ILE A 5 30.73 -0.43 27.28
CA ILE A 5 29.78 0.68 27.46
C ILE A 5 28.74 0.31 28.52
N LEU A 6 28.22 -0.93 28.46
CA LEU A 6 27.27 -1.48 29.45
C LEU A 6 27.88 -1.64 30.82
N ALA A 7 29.21 -1.83 30.93
CA ALA A 7 29.93 -1.89 32.20
C ALA A 7 30.28 -0.49 32.78
N GLY A 8 29.90 0.63 32.12
CA GLY A 8 30.14 1.98 32.61
C GLY A 8 31.63 2.42 32.55
N ASN A 9 32.48 1.74 31.82
CA ASN A 9 33.91 1.94 31.77
C ASN A 9 34.40 2.97 30.74
N THR A 10 33.50 3.65 30.04
CA THR A 10 33.83 4.70 29.06
C THR A 10 33.11 5.99 29.39
N ASN A 11 33.84 7.08 29.47
CA ASN A 11 33.33 8.45 29.65
C ASN A 11 32.67 9.02 28.38
N ASP A 12 32.54 8.25 27.33
CA ASP A 12 31.82 8.66 26.12
C ASP A 12 30.33 8.41 26.29
N ASN A 13 29.54 9.47 26.24
CA ASN A 13 28.08 9.45 26.13
C ASN A 13 27.63 8.82 24.78
N LEU A 14 28.10 7.61 24.48
CA LEU A 14 27.62 6.81 23.33
C LEU A 14 26.28 6.21 23.70
N LEU A 15 25.22 6.89 23.30
CA LEU A 15 23.86 6.36 23.39
C LEU A 15 23.74 5.19 22.42
N LEU A 16 23.60 3.97 22.96
CA LEU A 16 23.32 2.78 22.17
C LEU A 16 21.84 2.83 21.80
N LEU A 17 21.56 3.20 20.55
CA LEU A 17 20.21 3.21 20.00
C LEU A 17 19.99 1.92 19.21
N ASP A 18 18.95 1.18 19.59
CA ASP A 18 18.47 0.07 18.76
C ASP A 18 17.66 0.62 17.58
N VAL A 19 17.77 -0.02 16.42
CA VAL A 19 17.14 0.45 15.18
C VAL A 19 16.39 -0.67 14.48
N ILE A 20 15.39 -0.31 13.68
CA ILE A 20 14.66 -1.23 12.82
C ILE A 20 15.55 -1.64 11.63
N PRO A 21 15.85 -2.94 11.45
CA PRO A 21 16.77 -3.40 10.41
C PRO A 21 16.20 -3.36 9.00
N LEU A 22 14.88 -3.51 8.85
CA LEU A 22 14.14 -3.50 7.57
C LEU A 22 12.86 -2.68 7.71
N SER A 23 12.49 -1.97 6.67
CA SER A 23 11.28 -1.16 6.63
C SER A 23 10.02 -1.97 6.93
N LEU A 24 9.08 -1.35 7.61
CA LEU A 24 7.75 -1.89 7.93
C LEU A 24 6.70 -1.11 7.16
N GLY A 25 5.78 -1.81 6.54
CA GLY A 25 4.75 -1.20 5.72
C GLY A 25 3.50 -2.06 5.58
N ILE A 26 2.60 -1.62 4.74
CA ILE A 26 1.37 -2.33 4.41
C ILE A 26 1.23 -2.55 2.91
N GLU A 27 0.44 -3.55 2.57
CA GLU A 27 -0.05 -3.79 1.22
C GLU A 27 -1.11 -2.74 0.85
N THR A 28 -0.92 -2.13 -0.31
CA THR A 28 -1.92 -1.29 -0.96
C THR A 28 -2.40 -1.93 -2.27
N MET A 29 -3.35 -1.29 -2.96
CA MET A 29 -3.87 -1.79 -4.23
C MET A 29 -2.73 -1.98 -5.25
N GLY A 30 -2.80 -3.08 -6.02
CA GLY A 30 -1.80 -3.41 -7.03
C GLY A 30 -0.59 -4.18 -6.48
N ASP A 31 -0.70 -4.85 -5.33
CA ASP A 31 0.41 -5.60 -4.70
C ASP A 31 1.62 -4.70 -4.33
N ILE A 32 1.36 -3.41 -4.08
CA ILE A 32 2.38 -2.39 -3.80
C ILE A 32 2.58 -2.26 -2.29
N VAL A 33 3.84 -2.08 -1.87
CA VAL A 33 4.20 -1.80 -0.48
C VAL A 33 4.23 -0.30 -0.23
N GLU A 34 3.45 0.15 0.73
CA GLU A 34 3.56 1.49 1.31
C GLU A 34 4.33 1.40 2.63
N ARG A 35 5.54 1.97 2.66
CA ARG A 35 6.43 1.93 3.83
C ARG A 35 5.99 2.98 4.85
N ILE A 36 5.65 2.53 6.07
CA ILE A 36 5.23 3.41 7.16
C ILE A 36 6.43 3.76 8.05
N ILE A 37 7.21 2.76 8.49
CA ILE A 37 8.43 2.98 9.27
C ILE A 37 9.62 2.57 8.41
N PRO A 38 10.49 3.51 8.01
CA PRO A 38 11.68 3.20 7.23
C PRO A 38 12.73 2.45 8.07
N ARG A 39 13.56 1.64 7.42
CA ARG A 39 14.73 1.03 8.05
C ARG A 39 15.62 2.08 8.71
N ASN A 40 16.38 1.68 9.68
CA ASN A 40 17.26 2.53 10.51
C ASN A 40 16.51 3.54 11.39
N SER A 41 15.17 3.47 11.49
CA SER A 41 14.43 4.22 12.51
C SER A 41 14.82 3.78 13.90
N THR A 42 15.13 4.71 14.78
CA THR A 42 15.52 4.44 16.18
C THR A 42 14.31 4.04 17.02
N LEU A 43 14.50 3.04 17.90
CA LEU A 43 13.46 2.58 18.82
C LEU A 43 13.47 3.39 20.15
N PRO A 44 12.30 3.62 20.78
CA PRO A 44 10.96 3.32 20.26
C PRO A 44 10.52 4.30 19.18
N VAL A 45 9.62 3.86 18.25
CA VAL A 45 9.12 4.68 17.16
C VAL A 45 7.62 4.47 16.95
N SER A 46 6.91 5.55 16.59
CA SER A 46 5.49 5.51 16.24
C SER A 46 5.26 6.40 15.02
N MET A 47 4.67 5.82 13.96
CA MET A 47 4.31 6.51 12.72
C MET A 47 2.94 6.08 12.26
N GLY A 48 2.19 7.00 11.65
CA GLY A 48 0.86 6.73 11.13
C GLY A 48 0.66 7.35 9.77
N GLN A 49 -0.20 6.71 8.98
CA GLN A 49 -0.60 7.18 7.66
C GLN A 49 -2.10 6.98 7.45
N GLU A 50 -2.73 7.92 6.77
CA GLU A 50 -4.15 7.86 6.44
C GLU A 50 -4.34 7.12 5.12
N PHE A 51 -5.30 6.20 5.12
CA PHE A 51 -5.74 5.43 3.97
C PHE A 51 -7.24 5.62 3.78
N THR A 52 -7.73 5.19 2.62
CA THR A 52 -9.14 5.31 2.27
C THR A 52 -9.67 4.03 1.63
N THR A 53 -11.00 3.96 1.47
CA THR A 53 -11.66 2.86 0.78
C THR A 53 -11.48 2.96 -0.74
N TYR A 54 -11.36 1.81 -1.38
CA TYR A 54 -11.17 1.70 -2.83
C TYR A 54 -12.48 1.62 -3.61
N LYS A 55 -13.56 1.10 -2.96
CA LYS A 55 -14.87 0.88 -3.59
C LYS A 55 -15.97 1.59 -2.84
N ASP A 56 -17.01 2.00 -3.58
CA ASP A 56 -18.26 2.50 -3.01
C ASP A 56 -18.89 1.44 -2.10
N GLY A 57 -19.42 1.88 -0.97
CA GLY A 57 -20.07 1.00 -0.01
C GLY A 57 -19.17 -0.01 0.69
N GLN A 58 -17.84 0.15 0.63
CA GLN A 58 -16.91 -0.78 1.28
C GLN A 58 -17.00 -0.66 2.80
N THR A 59 -17.36 -1.75 3.49
CA THR A 59 -17.56 -1.81 4.94
C THR A 59 -16.46 -2.52 5.71
N ALA A 60 -15.43 -3.04 5.00
CA ALA A 60 -14.30 -3.71 5.61
C ALA A 60 -13.01 -3.46 4.81
N MET A 61 -11.87 -3.44 5.51
CA MET A 61 -10.54 -3.31 4.92
C MET A 61 -9.60 -4.33 5.53
N ILE A 62 -8.87 -5.05 4.68
CA ILE A 62 -7.81 -5.96 5.12
C ILE A 62 -6.52 -5.13 5.22
N ILE A 63 -5.89 -5.19 6.38
CA ILE A 63 -4.56 -4.61 6.62
C ILE A 63 -3.56 -5.75 6.61
N HIS A 64 -2.71 -5.78 5.60
CA HIS A 64 -1.61 -6.74 5.48
C HIS A 64 -0.30 -6.04 5.81
N VAL A 65 0.31 -6.44 6.92
CA VAL A 65 1.56 -5.89 7.43
C VAL A 65 2.73 -6.66 6.83
N VAL A 66 3.67 -5.93 6.23
CA VAL A 66 4.83 -6.50 5.54
C VAL A 66 6.13 -5.86 6.02
N GLN A 67 7.25 -6.57 5.83
CA GLN A 67 8.60 -6.15 6.16
C GLN A 67 9.54 -6.38 4.99
N GLY A 68 10.29 -5.37 4.59
CA GLY A 68 11.27 -5.48 3.50
C GLY A 68 11.55 -4.17 2.81
N GLU A 69 12.44 -4.23 1.81
CA GLU A 69 12.90 -3.07 1.03
C GLU A 69 12.44 -3.13 -0.44
N ARG A 70 11.73 -4.19 -0.85
CA ARG A 70 11.18 -4.32 -2.21
C ARG A 70 9.88 -3.53 -2.34
N ASP A 71 9.51 -3.17 -3.54
CA ASP A 71 8.32 -2.33 -3.81
C ASP A 71 7.04 -3.14 -3.95
N LEU A 72 7.14 -4.46 -4.20
CA LEU A 72 5.98 -5.33 -4.29
C LEU A 72 5.87 -6.26 -3.08
N VAL A 73 4.62 -6.50 -2.65
CA VAL A 73 4.29 -7.31 -1.45
C VAL A 73 4.80 -8.74 -1.56
N ARG A 74 4.73 -9.33 -2.77
CA ARG A 74 5.22 -10.69 -3.04
C ARG A 74 6.72 -10.88 -2.79
N ASP A 75 7.49 -9.79 -2.85
CA ASP A 75 8.93 -9.77 -2.65
C ASP A 75 9.32 -9.34 -1.22
N CYS A 76 8.32 -9.07 -0.38
CA CYS A 76 8.47 -8.72 1.02
C CYS A 76 8.02 -9.84 1.95
N ARG A 77 8.44 -9.77 3.20
CA ARG A 77 8.04 -10.71 4.23
C ARG A 77 6.70 -10.33 4.82
N SER A 78 5.72 -11.23 4.74
CA SER A 78 4.44 -11.07 5.43
C SER A 78 4.63 -11.24 6.94
N LEU A 79 4.17 -10.28 7.72
CA LEU A 79 4.21 -10.33 9.19
C LEU A 79 2.85 -10.71 9.78
N ALA A 80 1.79 -10.06 9.32
CA ALA A 80 0.45 -10.27 9.84
C ALA A 80 -0.63 -9.79 8.87
N LYS A 81 -1.84 -10.36 9.01
CA LYS A 81 -3.05 -9.87 8.33
C LYS A 81 -4.19 -9.75 9.34
N PHE A 82 -4.90 -8.62 9.32
CA PHE A 82 -6.11 -8.43 10.10
C PHE A 82 -7.13 -7.59 9.34
N THR A 83 -8.37 -7.57 9.81
CA THR A 83 -9.46 -6.88 9.11
C THR A 83 -10.07 -5.82 10.01
N LEU A 84 -10.12 -4.59 9.54
CA LEU A 84 -10.99 -3.55 10.08
C LEU A 84 -12.39 -3.73 9.47
N LYS A 85 -13.41 -3.95 10.32
CA LYS A 85 -14.82 -4.10 9.92
C LYS A 85 -15.65 -2.95 10.48
N GLY A 86 -16.80 -2.69 9.86
CA GLY A 86 -17.72 -1.65 10.32
C GLY A 86 -17.36 -0.24 9.80
N ILE A 87 -16.60 -0.16 8.72
CA ILE A 87 -16.40 1.09 7.98
C ILE A 87 -17.76 1.56 7.45
N PRO A 88 -18.14 2.85 7.60
CA PRO A 88 -19.38 3.36 7.01
C PRO A 88 -19.40 3.15 5.49
N PRO A 89 -20.54 2.75 4.90
CA PRO A 89 -20.69 2.55 3.46
C PRO A 89 -20.78 3.91 2.75
N LEU A 90 -19.63 4.53 2.51
CA LEU A 90 -19.47 5.80 1.81
C LEU A 90 -19.01 5.57 0.36
N VAL A 91 -18.97 6.64 -0.43
CA VAL A 91 -18.33 6.61 -1.74
C VAL A 91 -16.82 6.31 -1.57
N ALA A 92 -16.22 5.70 -2.58
CA ALA A 92 -14.78 5.42 -2.59
C ALA A 92 -13.97 6.69 -2.29
N GLY A 93 -12.94 6.59 -1.48
CA GLY A 93 -12.11 7.72 -1.08
C GLY A 93 -12.64 8.56 0.08
N ALA A 94 -13.90 8.41 0.52
CA ALA A 94 -14.46 9.25 1.56
C ALA A 94 -14.17 8.79 2.99
N ALA A 95 -14.03 7.48 3.21
CA ALA A 95 -13.69 6.96 4.53
C ALA A 95 -12.20 7.23 4.85
N LYS A 96 -11.93 7.69 6.08
CA LYS A 96 -10.57 8.00 6.56
C LYS A 96 -10.13 6.97 7.58
N ILE A 97 -9.18 6.15 7.21
CA ILE A 97 -8.63 5.08 8.03
C ILE A 97 -7.20 5.42 8.40
N LEU A 98 -6.97 5.80 9.67
CA LEU A 98 -5.63 6.02 10.20
C LEU A 98 -5.03 4.66 10.59
N VAL A 99 -3.95 4.28 9.91
CA VAL A 99 -3.14 3.11 10.26
C VAL A 99 -1.90 3.59 11.00
N THR A 100 -1.73 3.13 12.24
CA THR A 100 -0.61 3.51 13.11
C THR A 100 0.26 2.29 13.40
N PHE A 101 1.54 2.44 13.15
CA PHE A 101 2.61 1.49 13.50
C PHE A 101 3.36 2.02 14.71
N GLN A 102 3.50 1.22 15.73
CA GLN A 102 4.25 1.54 16.92
C GLN A 102 5.17 0.38 17.29
N VAL A 103 6.47 0.64 17.34
CA VAL A 103 7.47 -0.33 17.80
C VAL A 103 8.03 0.17 19.13
N ASP A 104 7.92 -0.65 20.16
CA ASP A 104 8.43 -0.35 21.49
C ASP A 104 9.95 -0.61 21.62
N ALA A 105 10.51 -0.35 22.80
CA ALA A 105 11.93 -0.57 23.08
C ALA A 105 12.34 -2.06 23.04
N ASP A 106 11.40 -2.99 23.20
CA ASP A 106 11.62 -4.44 23.13
C ASP A 106 11.47 -4.99 21.69
N GLY A 107 11.20 -4.09 20.73
CA GLY A 107 11.02 -4.43 19.32
C GLY A 107 9.68 -5.10 19.02
N LEU A 108 8.67 -4.96 19.88
CA LEU A 108 7.30 -5.42 19.60
C LEU A 108 6.57 -4.38 18.75
N LEU A 109 6.11 -4.80 17.58
CA LEU A 109 5.29 -4.00 16.67
C LEU A 109 3.82 -4.14 17.01
N SER A 110 3.18 -3.03 17.30
CA SER A 110 1.73 -2.88 17.38
C SER A 110 1.24 -2.16 16.12
N VAL A 111 0.30 -2.74 15.40
CA VAL A 111 -0.35 -2.09 14.25
C VAL A 111 -1.83 -1.93 14.56
N SER A 112 -2.33 -0.72 14.47
CA SER A 112 -3.75 -0.40 14.64
C SER A 112 -4.30 0.31 13.41
N ALA A 113 -5.51 -0.03 13.02
CA ALA A 113 -6.28 0.67 11.99
C ALA A 113 -7.55 1.21 12.63
N LYS A 114 -7.77 2.52 12.51
CA LYS A 114 -8.92 3.23 13.10
C LYS A 114 -9.65 4.03 12.04
N GLU A 115 -10.95 3.79 11.90
CA GLU A 115 -11.82 4.66 11.11
C GLU A 115 -12.13 5.93 11.92
N GLN A 116 -11.85 7.11 11.36
CA GLN A 116 -11.78 8.35 12.13
C GLN A 116 -13.17 8.90 12.52
N SER A 117 -14.19 8.68 11.72
CA SER A 117 -15.54 9.22 11.96
C SER A 117 -16.31 8.44 13.02
N THR A 118 -16.21 7.10 12.99
CA THR A 118 -16.91 6.20 13.92
C THR A 118 -16.06 5.81 15.12
N GLY A 119 -14.75 5.93 15.02
CA GLY A 119 -13.80 5.50 16.04
C GLY A 119 -13.61 3.97 16.10
N ILE A 120 -14.20 3.21 15.19
CA ILE A 120 -14.02 1.75 15.10
C ILE A 120 -12.56 1.45 14.82
N GLN A 121 -11.99 0.51 15.57
CA GLN A 121 -10.58 0.17 15.53
C GLN A 121 -10.36 -1.34 15.56
N SER A 122 -9.36 -1.79 14.84
CA SER A 122 -8.75 -3.12 14.94
C SER A 122 -7.26 -2.98 15.22
N LYS A 123 -6.69 -3.92 15.98
CA LYS A 123 -5.26 -3.91 16.36
C LYS A 123 -4.69 -5.31 16.29
N ILE A 124 -3.40 -5.40 15.94
CA ILE A 124 -2.60 -6.63 16.03
C ILE A 124 -1.23 -6.30 16.61
N GLU A 125 -0.61 -7.29 17.27
CA GLU A 125 0.75 -7.21 17.78
C GLU A 125 1.58 -8.35 17.18
N VAL A 126 2.80 -8.04 16.74
CA VAL A 126 3.72 -8.99 16.14
C VAL A 126 5.16 -8.60 16.43
N LYS A 127 6.06 -9.58 16.58
CA LYS A 127 7.49 -9.34 16.75
C LYS A 127 8.22 -9.47 15.42
N PRO A 128 8.61 -8.37 14.74
CA PRO A 128 9.19 -8.39 13.39
C PRO A 128 10.53 -9.14 13.31
N SER A 129 11.29 -9.16 14.41
CA SER A 129 12.59 -9.85 14.50
C SER A 129 12.47 -11.38 14.58
N TYR A 130 11.29 -11.92 14.91
CA TYR A 130 11.12 -13.37 15.06
C TYR A 130 11.38 -14.10 13.75
N GLY A 131 12.33 -15.04 13.75
CA GLY A 131 12.72 -15.83 12.56
C GLY A 131 13.47 -15.05 11.48
N LEU A 132 14.02 -13.87 11.81
CA LEU A 132 14.86 -13.05 10.95
C LEU A 132 16.32 -13.16 11.41
N SER A 133 17.18 -13.81 10.61
CA SER A 133 18.62 -13.87 10.86
C SER A 133 19.37 -12.77 10.13
N ASP A 134 20.60 -12.47 10.58
CA ASP A 134 21.45 -11.45 9.94
C ASP A 134 21.72 -11.75 8.46
N GLU A 135 21.86 -13.04 8.09
CA GLU A 135 22.04 -13.46 6.70
C GLU A 135 20.80 -13.17 5.86
N LYS A 136 19.59 -13.35 6.44
CA LYS A 136 18.34 -13.01 5.74
C LYS A 136 18.21 -11.51 5.54
N ILE A 137 18.54 -10.72 6.56
CA ILE A 137 18.53 -9.25 6.46
C ILE A 137 19.49 -8.81 5.35
N LYS A 138 20.73 -9.31 5.39
CA LYS A 138 21.75 -9.01 4.38
C LYS A 138 21.26 -9.34 2.98
N LYS A 139 20.72 -10.53 2.77
CA LYS A 139 20.17 -10.95 1.48
C LYS A 139 19.03 -10.03 1.02
N MET A 140 18.08 -9.71 1.88
CA MET A 140 16.96 -8.81 1.53
C MET A 140 17.45 -7.42 1.13
N LEU A 141 18.50 -6.92 1.77
CA LEU A 141 19.13 -5.64 1.40
C LEU A 141 19.87 -5.73 0.07
N GLU A 142 20.65 -6.78 -0.17
CA GLU A 142 21.36 -7.03 -1.44
C GLU A 142 20.35 -7.15 -2.60
N ASP A 143 19.27 -7.92 -2.43
CA ASP A 143 18.23 -8.09 -3.43
C ASP A 143 17.55 -6.73 -3.76
N SER A 144 17.29 -5.88 -2.77
CA SER A 144 16.68 -4.56 -3.00
C SER A 144 17.59 -3.60 -3.78
N PHE A 145 18.91 -3.71 -3.63
CA PHE A 145 19.86 -2.92 -4.44
C PHE A 145 19.98 -3.46 -5.86
N ASN A 146 20.11 -4.76 -6.00
CA ASN A 146 20.34 -5.40 -7.30
C ASN A 146 19.12 -5.31 -8.22
N LEU A 147 17.92 -5.32 -7.65
CA LEU A 147 16.65 -5.35 -8.37
C LEU A 147 15.89 -4.01 -8.34
N ALA A 148 16.54 -2.92 -7.91
CA ALA A 148 15.90 -1.62 -7.73
C ALA A 148 15.24 -1.07 -9.02
N ASN A 149 15.84 -1.30 -10.20
CA ASN A 149 15.26 -0.88 -11.48
C ASN A 149 14.04 -1.74 -11.86
N GLU A 150 14.11 -3.05 -11.64
CA GLU A 150 13.00 -3.99 -11.87
C GLU A 150 11.82 -3.66 -10.94
N ASP A 151 12.10 -3.36 -9.68
CA ASP A 151 11.09 -2.93 -8.69
C ASP A 151 10.39 -1.67 -9.13
N LYS A 152 11.15 -0.65 -9.57
CA LYS A 152 10.58 0.60 -10.06
C LYS A 152 9.67 0.37 -11.25
N GLU A 153 10.08 -0.42 -12.24
CA GLU A 153 9.26 -0.73 -13.42
C GLU A 153 8.00 -1.51 -13.04
N SER A 154 8.15 -2.49 -12.17
CA SER A 154 7.03 -3.31 -11.66
C SER A 154 6.04 -2.49 -10.85
N ARG A 155 6.52 -1.55 -10.01
CA ARG A 155 5.68 -0.62 -9.25
C ARG A 155 4.88 0.27 -10.18
N VAL A 156 5.52 0.92 -11.15
CA VAL A 156 4.85 1.82 -12.09
C VAL A 156 3.81 1.07 -12.93
N LEU A 157 4.10 -0.17 -13.36
CA LEU A 157 3.12 -1.00 -14.05
C LEU A 157 1.92 -1.34 -13.13
N SER A 158 2.16 -1.69 -11.88
CA SER A 158 1.09 -2.00 -10.90
C SER A 158 0.23 -0.78 -10.60
N GLU A 159 0.83 0.41 -10.51
CA GLU A 159 0.11 1.68 -10.36
C GLU A 159 -0.79 1.96 -11.57
N ALA A 160 -0.27 1.83 -12.81
CA ALA A 160 -1.04 2.01 -14.03
C ALA A 160 -2.20 1.01 -14.16
N ILE A 161 -1.98 -0.26 -13.84
CA ILE A 161 -3.03 -1.29 -13.81
C ILE A 161 -4.12 -0.92 -12.79
N THR A 162 -3.72 -0.48 -11.59
CA THR A 162 -4.66 -0.12 -10.52
C THR A 162 -5.53 1.07 -10.93
N GLU A 163 -4.93 2.12 -11.49
CA GLU A 163 -5.64 3.29 -12.00
C GLU A 163 -6.59 2.92 -13.14
N GLY A 164 -6.14 2.11 -14.10
CA GLY A 164 -6.99 1.60 -15.18
C GLY A 164 -8.18 0.78 -14.68
N LEU A 165 -8.00 -0.07 -13.67
CA LEU A 165 -9.07 -0.84 -13.06
C LEU A 165 -10.08 0.05 -12.31
N GLN A 166 -9.61 1.09 -11.60
CA GLN A 166 -10.49 2.07 -10.96
C GLN A 166 -11.36 2.79 -11.98
N LEU A 167 -10.75 3.27 -13.05
CA LEU A 167 -11.46 3.97 -14.11
C LEU A 167 -12.51 3.06 -14.79
N LEU A 168 -12.15 1.80 -15.06
CA LEU A 168 -13.08 0.80 -15.60
C LEU A 168 -14.32 0.62 -14.71
N GLU A 169 -14.14 0.51 -13.40
CA GLU A 169 -15.26 0.35 -12.44
C GLU A 169 -16.09 1.64 -12.35
N MET A 170 -15.45 2.81 -12.28
CA MET A 170 -16.12 4.09 -12.21
C MET A 170 -17.01 4.34 -13.44
N ILE A 171 -16.46 4.15 -14.64
CA ILE A 171 -17.22 4.36 -15.89
C ILE A 171 -18.33 3.32 -16.04
N LYS A 172 -18.12 2.07 -15.66
CA LYS A 172 -19.20 1.04 -15.68
C LYS A 172 -20.34 1.39 -14.75
N ASN A 173 -20.05 1.92 -13.55
CA ASN A 173 -21.10 2.36 -12.63
C ASN A 173 -21.85 3.55 -13.21
N ALA A 174 -21.16 4.55 -13.76
CA ALA A 174 -21.78 5.69 -14.41
C ALA A 174 -22.69 5.27 -15.59
N ILE A 175 -22.24 4.38 -16.47
CA ILE A 175 -23.06 3.85 -17.57
C ILE A 175 -24.30 3.14 -17.04
N LYS A 176 -24.21 2.42 -15.93
CA LYS A 176 -25.34 1.69 -15.35
C LYS A 176 -26.40 2.61 -14.76
N GLU A 177 -25.98 3.73 -14.19
CA GLU A 177 -26.88 4.72 -13.55
C GLU A 177 -27.50 5.68 -14.57
N ASP A 178 -26.70 6.16 -15.53
CA ASP A 178 -27.04 7.29 -16.41
C ASP A 178 -27.01 6.95 -17.92
N SER A 179 -27.17 5.69 -18.29
CA SER A 179 -27.14 5.27 -19.71
C SER A 179 -28.14 6.00 -20.60
N ALA A 180 -29.23 6.53 -20.03
CA ALA A 180 -30.25 7.28 -20.76
C ALA A 180 -29.79 8.68 -21.21
N LEU A 181 -28.71 9.22 -20.68
CA LEU A 181 -28.17 10.53 -21.00
C LEU A 181 -27.15 10.49 -22.17
N LEU A 182 -26.67 9.30 -22.51
CA LEU A 182 -25.67 9.10 -23.57
C LEU A 182 -26.33 8.80 -24.92
N LYS A 183 -25.77 9.37 -26.00
CA LYS A 183 -26.16 8.99 -27.36
C LYS A 183 -25.61 7.59 -27.66
N ASP A 184 -26.33 6.80 -28.45
CA ASP A 184 -25.94 5.43 -28.82
C ASP A 184 -24.53 5.33 -29.40
N THR A 185 -24.10 6.34 -30.16
CA THR A 185 -22.75 6.41 -30.75
C THR A 185 -21.66 6.62 -29.71
N GLU A 186 -21.91 7.48 -28.71
CA GLU A 186 -20.99 7.76 -27.61
C GLU A 186 -20.86 6.55 -26.68
N LEU A 187 -21.99 5.92 -26.39
CA LEU A 187 -22.03 4.70 -25.59
C LEU A 187 -21.26 3.54 -26.25
N THR A 188 -21.35 3.40 -27.56
CA THR A 188 -20.63 2.36 -28.30
C THR A 188 -19.13 2.60 -28.26
N LEU A 189 -18.68 3.81 -28.55
CA LEU A 189 -17.27 4.19 -28.51
C LEU A 189 -16.68 4.01 -27.09
N LEU A 190 -17.44 4.40 -26.06
CA LEU A 190 -17.03 4.24 -24.68
C LEU A 190 -16.84 2.77 -24.30
N LYS A 191 -17.76 1.89 -24.72
CA LYS A 191 -17.67 0.44 -24.49
C LYS A 191 -16.48 -0.18 -25.21
N GLU A 192 -16.18 0.25 -26.44
CA GLU A 192 -15.01 -0.21 -27.21
C GLU A 192 -13.72 0.16 -26.48
N ASN A 193 -13.57 1.41 -26.05
CA ASN A 193 -12.39 1.89 -25.30
C ASN A 193 -12.22 1.15 -23.94
N LEU A 194 -13.33 0.86 -23.24
CA LEU A 194 -13.28 0.06 -21.99
C LEU A 194 -12.80 -1.37 -22.22
N GLU A 195 -13.23 -2.00 -23.32
CA GLU A 195 -12.77 -3.35 -23.67
C GLU A 195 -11.29 -3.35 -24.12
N GLU A 196 -10.84 -2.30 -24.79
CA GLU A 196 -9.44 -2.14 -25.16
C GLU A 196 -8.55 -1.93 -23.93
N LEU A 197 -8.94 -1.07 -22.99
CA LEU A 197 -8.26 -0.89 -21.70
C LEU A 197 -8.21 -2.20 -20.92
N ARG A 198 -9.29 -2.98 -20.90
CA ARG A 198 -9.31 -4.29 -20.24
C ARG A 198 -8.32 -5.29 -20.87
N LYS A 199 -8.18 -5.26 -22.21
CA LYS A 199 -7.21 -6.11 -22.92
C LYS A 199 -5.78 -5.68 -22.63
N SER A 200 -5.48 -4.37 -22.64
CA SER A 200 -4.14 -3.84 -22.34
C SER A 200 -3.71 -4.17 -20.89
N ILE A 201 -4.63 -4.08 -19.94
CA ILE A 201 -4.38 -4.50 -18.54
C ILE A 201 -4.02 -5.99 -18.48
N LYS A 202 -4.76 -6.86 -19.17
CA LYS A 202 -4.44 -8.29 -19.23
C LYS A 202 -3.11 -8.60 -19.89
N ALA A 203 -2.71 -7.80 -20.86
CA ALA A 203 -1.43 -7.92 -21.56
C ALA A 203 -0.28 -7.29 -20.77
N SER A 204 -0.56 -6.56 -19.69
CA SER A 204 0.41 -5.78 -18.91
C SER A 204 1.18 -4.76 -19.76
N ASP A 205 0.52 -4.20 -20.80
CA ASP A 205 1.10 -3.17 -21.66
C ASP A 205 0.93 -1.80 -21.01
N ARG A 206 1.95 -1.37 -20.26
CA ARG A 206 1.94 -0.12 -19.52
C ARG A 206 1.62 1.09 -20.39
N ASN A 207 2.29 1.23 -21.54
CA ASN A 207 2.16 2.43 -22.36
C ASN A 207 0.72 2.56 -22.89
N LEU A 208 0.14 1.44 -23.34
CA LEU A 208 -1.23 1.41 -23.82
C LEU A 208 -2.25 1.63 -22.69
N ILE A 209 -1.98 1.10 -21.47
CA ILE A 209 -2.82 1.35 -20.28
C ILE A 209 -2.86 2.85 -19.96
N GLU A 210 -1.69 3.50 -19.85
CA GLU A 210 -1.58 4.93 -19.53
C GLU A 210 -2.26 5.81 -20.61
N GLU A 211 -2.07 5.49 -21.88
CA GLU A 211 -2.70 6.20 -23.00
C GLU A 211 -4.22 6.08 -22.97
N LEU A 212 -4.75 4.85 -22.86
CA LEU A 212 -6.20 4.61 -22.83
C LEU A 212 -6.86 5.19 -21.57
N THR A 213 -6.18 5.12 -20.42
CA THR A 213 -6.65 5.72 -19.16
C THR A 213 -6.78 7.23 -19.31
N LYS A 214 -5.78 7.88 -19.92
CA LYS A 214 -5.83 9.32 -20.20
C LYS A 214 -6.96 9.69 -21.16
N GLN A 215 -7.08 8.98 -22.28
CA GLN A 215 -8.15 9.21 -23.27
C GLN A 215 -9.55 9.04 -22.67
N LEU A 216 -9.75 8.00 -21.86
CA LEU A 216 -11.03 7.76 -21.17
C LEU A 216 -11.35 8.83 -20.13
N ASN A 217 -10.35 9.31 -19.38
CA ASN A 217 -10.52 10.41 -18.44
C ASN A 217 -10.92 11.72 -19.17
N GLU A 218 -10.25 12.06 -20.27
CA GLU A 218 -10.58 13.25 -21.06
C GLU A 218 -12.02 13.16 -21.65
N ASN A 219 -12.38 12.00 -22.17
CA ASN A 219 -13.71 11.76 -22.74
C ASN A 219 -14.81 11.72 -21.66
N SER A 220 -14.51 11.25 -20.44
CA SER A 220 -15.49 11.18 -19.36
C SER A 220 -15.75 12.53 -18.67
N GLN A 221 -14.84 13.50 -18.76
CA GLN A 221 -15.07 14.86 -18.24
C GLN A 221 -16.24 15.59 -18.91
N SER A 222 -16.64 15.16 -20.11
CA SER A 222 -17.82 15.71 -20.78
C SER A 222 -19.15 15.21 -20.20
N PHE A 223 -19.13 14.25 -19.26
CA PHE A 223 -20.31 13.61 -18.66
C PHE A 223 -20.43 13.86 -17.14
N ALA A 224 -19.42 14.55 -16.51
CA ALA A 224 -19.41 14.84 -15.07
C ALA A 224 -20.12 16.15 -14.72
#